data_f20f93285c6afb1e7ccc5b4b4d237b08
#
_entry.id   f20f93285c6afb1e7ccc5b4b4d237b08
#
_cell.length_a   1.000
_cell.length_b   1.000
_cell.length_c   1.000
_cell.angle_alpha   90.00
_cell.angle_beta   90.00
_cell.angle_gamma   90.00
#
_symmetry.space_group_name_H-M   'P 1'
#
loop_
_entity.id
_entity.type
_entity.pdbx_description
1 polymer ?
#
loop_
_entity_poly.entity_id
_entity_poly.type
_entity_poly.pdbx_seq_one_letter_code
_entity_poly.pdbx_strand_id
1 'polypeptide(L)'
;MRSTSQHQIQCRVAQITERSELNTTEEALRKAEFAVFSNAGNFRRDPLVPLVVPLVNPSHFAIVPHQKKSQGLEKGFIITNANCSTTGLSIPLYALEKAFGPLETIMVTTMQAISGAGYPGVPSLDILDNVVPYIGKEEEKMEWELTKILGGLSDDASAFEMHSKHPMKVSAACNRVPVLDGHLECASVRFARRPPPSPQQVKDALRSFYSEVQKLGCPSAPEQAIFVHDEPDRPQPRLDRYFQNGSGVNVGRVRECPVLDIKFVCLVNNVSIGAATSSIINVSPTLLSFLFDSRLTSVICRPSTLSPRTLFREVEILCCI
;
A
#
# COMPACT_ATOMS: atom_id res chain seq x y z
N MET A 1 -37.87 -20.34 -22.54
CA MET A 1 -36.43 -20.54 -22.32
C MET A 1 -35.73 -19.20 -22.52
N ARG A 2 -35.38 -18.51 -21.42
CA ARG A 2 -34.59 -17.26 -21.46
C ARG A 2 -33.18 -17.62 -21.06
N SER A 3 -32.26 -17.42 -22.00
CA SER A 3 -30.81 -17.59 -21.79
C SER A 3 -30.35 -16.56 -20.78
N THR A 4 -29.95 -17.02 -19.60
CA THR A 4 -29.20 -16.24 -18.61
C THR A 4 -27.75 -16.16 -19.06
N SER A 5 -27.36 -15.05 -19.68
CA SER A 5 -25.94 -14.76 -19.94
C SER A 5 -25.20 -14.64 -18.63
N GLN A 6 -24.39 -15.64 -18.31
CA GLN A 6 -23.39 -15.57 -17.25
C GLN A 6 -22.33 -14.55 -17.68
N HIS A 7 -22.31 -13.39 -17.04
CA HIS A 7 -21.22 -12.42 -17.17
C HIS A 7 -20.08 -12.88 -16.24
N GLN A 8 -19.07 -13.49 -16.81
CA GLN A 8 -17.81 -13.79 -16.11
C GLN A 8 -16.99 -12.51 -16.01
N ILE A 9 -16.51 -12.22 -14.79
CA ILE A 9 -15.43 -11.25 -14.57
C ILE A 9 -14.17 -11.91 -15.13
N GLN A 10 -13.64 -11.39 -16.21
CA GLN A 10 -12.34 -11.81 -16.71
C GLN A 10 -11.25 -11.00 -15.97
N CYS A 11 -10.65 -11.64 -14.98
CA CYS A 11 -9.40 -11.17 -14.41
C CYS A 11 -8.27 -11.67 -15.32
N ARG A 12 -7.70 -10.79 -16.13
CA ARG A 12 -6.51 -11.13 -16.92
C ARG A 12 -5.27 -10.78 -16.11
N VAL A 13 -4.53 -11.80 -15.68
CA VAL A 13 -3.18 -11.65 -15.16
C VAL A 13 -2.23 -11.70 -16.35
N ALA A 14 -1.68 -10.57 -16.74
CA ALA A 14 -0.65 -10.52 -17.77
C ALA A 14 0.72 -10.62 -17.09
N GLN A 15 1.47 -11.66 -17.37
CA GLN A 15 2.87 -11.78 -17.01
C GLN A 15 3.70 -11.03 -18.05
N ILE A 16 3.99 -9.75 -17.78
CA ILE A 16 4.80 -8.90 -18.65
C ILE A 16 6.17 -8.73 -17.98
N THR A 17 7.22 -9.19 -18.65
CA THR A 17 8.59 -9.24 -18.11
C THR A 17 9.37 -7.96 -18.35
N GLU A 18 9.01 -7.15 -19.36
CA GLU A 18 9.72 -5.92 -19.71
C GLU A 18 8.97 -4.66 -19.34
N ARG A 19 9.68 -3.71 -18.69
CA ARG A 19 9.13 -2.44 -18.23
C ARG A 19 8.55 -1.54 -19.33
N SER A 20 9.11 -1.59 -20.53
CA SER A 20 8.67 -0.83 -21.71
C SER A 20 7.31 -1.34 -22.23
N GLU A 21 7.13 -2.67 -22.24
CA GLU A 21 5.88 -3.31 -22.65
C GLU A 21 4.76 -3.06 -21.64
N LEU A 22 5.08 -2.98 -20.35
CA LEU A 22 4.14 -2.64 -19.28
C LEU A 22 3.57 -1.23 -19.44
N ASN A 23 4.42 -0.24 -19.69
CA ASN A 23 3.99 1.14 -19.90
C ASN A 23 3.00 1.26 -21.07
N THR A 24 3.31 0.59 -22.17
CA THR A 24 2.47 0.59 -23.37
C THR A 24 1.14 -0.12 -23.13
N THR A 25 1.17 -1.21 -22.37
CA THR A 25 -0.05 -1.99 -22.06
C THR A 25 -0.98 -1.25 -21.09
N GLU A 26 -0.47 -0.72 -19.98
CA GLU A 26 -1.26 0.04 -19.02
C GLU A 26 -1.88 1.29 -19.65
N GLU A 27 -1.09 2.00 -20.47
CA GLU A 27 -1.56 3.17 -21.20
C GLU A 27 -2.60 2.82 -22.27
N ALA A 28 -2.41 1.70 -22.99
CA ALA A 28 -3.37 1.21 -23.98
C ALA A 28 -4.70 0.81 -23.34
N LEU A 29 -4.67 0.13 -22.20
CA LEU A 29 -5.87 -0.23 -21.43
C LEU A 29 -6.60 1.01 -20.92
N ARG A 30 -5.88 1.98 -20.36
CA ARG A 30 -6.47 3.25 -19.93
C ARG A 30 -7.16 3.96 -21.10
N LYS A 31 -6.50 4.06 -22.26
CA LYS A 31 -7.06 4.66 -23.48
C LYS A 31 -8.26 3.88 -24.04
N ALA A 32 -8.30 2.59 -23.80
CA ALA A 32 -9.45 1.74 -24.12
C ALA A 32 -10.58 1.80 -23.06
N GLU A 33 -10.54 2.78 -22.18
CA GLU A 33 -11.54 3.07 -21.16
C GLU A 33 -11.64 2.03 -20.03
N PHE A 34 -10.54 1.28 -19.76
CA PHE A 34 -10.47 0.36 -18.62
C PHE A 34 -9.93 1.05 -17.37
N ALA A 35 -10.44 0.61 -16.22
CA ALA A 35 -9.85 0.90 -14.92
C ALA A 35 -8.65 -0.03 -14.68
N VAL A 36 -7.45 0.53 -14.55
CA VAL A 36 -6.20 -0.21 -14.36
C VAL A 36 -5.74 -0.09 -12.92
N PHE A 37 -5.53 -1.22 -12.23
CA PHE A 37 -4.94 -1.29 -10.89
C PHE A 37 -3.59 -2.00 -10.98
N SER A 38 -2.52 -1.23 -10.84
CA SER A 38 -1.17 -1.69 -11.16
C SER A 38 -0.28 -1.86 -9.93
N ASN A 39 0.48 -2.96 -9.89
CA ASN A 39 1.60 -3.13 -8.96
C ASN A 39 2.93 -2.62 -9.53
N ALA A 40 2.97 -2.28 -10.83
CA ALA A 40 4.19 -1.79 -11.46
C ALA A 40 4.58 -0.40 -10.99
N GLY A 41 5.87 -0.08 -11.07
CA GLY A 41 6.41 1.20 -10.62
C GLY A 41 6.26 2.36 -11.63
N ASN A 42 5.70 2.10 -12.81
CA ASN A 42 5.79 2.98 -13.96
C ASN A 42 5.06 4.33 -13.76
N PHE A 43 3.84 4.28 -13.29
CA PHE A 43 3.00 5.48 -13.10
C PHE A 43 3.00 6.02 -11.66
N ARG A 44 3.77 5.45 -10.73
CA ARG A 44 3.78 5.91 -9.33
C ARG A 44 4.15 7.38 -9.19
N ARG A 45 5.05 7.89 -10.07
CA ARG A 45 5.52 9.29 -10.07
C ARG A 45 4.67 10.23 -10.91
N ASP A 46 3.67 9.70 -11.64
CA ASP A 46 2.76 10.55 -12.41
C ASP A 46 1.99 11.51 -11.45
N PRO A 47 1.89 12.80 -11.78
CA PRO A 47 1.26 13.80 -10.92
C PRO A 47 -0.26 13.64 -10.78
N LEU A 48 -0.93 12.85 -11.64
CA LEU A 48 -2.36 12.62 -11.60
C LEU A 48 -2.74 11.15 -11.32
N VAL A 49 -1.75 10.26 -11.19
CA VAL A 49 -2.00 8.86 -10.85
C VAL A 49 -1.84 8.66 -9.34
N PRO A 50 -2.90 8.22 -8.63
CA PRO A 50 -2.79 7.96 -7.20
C PRO A 50 -1.93 6.75 -6.91
N LEU A 51 -1.05 6.91 -5.91
CA LEU A 51 -0.25 5.86 -5.32
C LEU A 51 -0.92 5.46 -4.01
N VAL A 52 -1.55 4.28 -3.97
CA VAL A 52 -2.49 3.94 -2.90
C VAL A 52 -2.02 2.76 -2.07
N VAL A 53 -1.96 2.98 -0.77
CA VAL A 53 -1.96 1.94 0.25
C VAL A 53 -3.35 1.95 0.89
N PRO A 54 -4.19 0.93 0.66
CA PRO A 54 -5.62 1.02 0.98
C PRO A 54 -5.92 1.26 2.46
N LEU A 55 -5.07 0.79 3.37
CA LEU A 55 -5.20 1.03 4.81
C LEU A 55 -4.77 2.44 5.26
N VAL A 56 -4.18 3.25 4.36
CA VAL A 56 -3.56 4.54 4.69
C VAL A 56 -4.26 5.70 3.99
N ASN A 57 -4.29 5.71 2.67
CA ASN A 57 -4.67 6.87 1.87
C ASN A 57 -5.73 6.60 0.79
N PRO A 58 -6.84 5.90 1.09
CA PRO A 58 -7.90 5.69 0.09
C PRO A 58 -8.50 7.02 -0.42
N SER A 59 -8.41 8.10 0.34
CA SER A 59 -8.84 9.44 -0.08
C SER A 59 -8.12 9.95 -1.33
N HIS A 60 -6.93 9.44 -1.68
CA HIS A 60 -6.20 9.82 -2.89
C HIS A 60 -6.91 9.42 -4.18
N PHE A 61 -7.90 8.54 -4.11
CA PHE A 61 -8.79 8.26 -5.25
C PHE A 61 -9.50 9.52 -5.76
N ALA A 62 -9.70 10.53 -4.95
CA ALA A 62 -10.37 11.78 -5.33
C ALA A 62 -9.67 12.54 -6.47
N ILE A 63 -8.41 12.22 -6.82
CA ILE A 63 -7.71 12.80 -7.96
C ILE A 63 -8.13 12.19 -9.31
N VAL A 64 -8.75 11.00 -9.32
CA VAL A 64 -9.10 10.25 -10.54
C VAL A 64 -9.95 11.06 -11.54
N PRO A 65 -10.95 11.87 -11.12
CA PRO A 65 -11.67 12.74 -12.06
C PRO A 65 -10.75 13.69 -12.82
N HIS A 66 -9.72 14.25 -12.17
CA HIS A 66 -8.73 15.12 -12.80
C HIS A 66 -7.84 14.36 -13.78
N GLN A 67 -7.43 13.12 -13.43
CA GLN A 67 -6.68 12.23 -14.32
C GLN A 67 -7.51 11.95 -15.61
N LYS A 68 -8.77 11.57 -15.48
CA LYS A 68 -9.65 11.30 -16.62
C LYS A 68 -9.82 12.55 -17.51
N LYS A 69 -10.12 13.69 -16.91
CA LYS A 69 -10.28 14.96 -17.63
C LYS A 69 -9.03 15.34 -18.41
N SER A 70 -7.84 15.20 -17.82
CA SER A 70 -6.56 15.54 -18.47
C SER A 70 -6.26 14.68 -19.69
N GLN A 71 -6.80 13.46 -19.74
CA GLN A 71 -6.61 12.50 -20.82
C GLN A 71 -7.80 12.45 -21.79
N GLY A 72 -8.86 13.23 -21.55
CA GLY A 72 -10.07 13.20 -22.36
C GLY A 72 -10.85 11.90 -22.30
N LEU A 73 -10.80 11.21 -21.14
CA LEU A 73 -11.42 9.89 -20.92
C LEU A 73 -12.67 10.02 -20.05
N GLU A 74 -13.65 9.13 -20.30
CA GLU A 74 -14.88 9.05 -19.51
C GLU A 74 -14.76 8.05 -18.35
N LYS A 75 -14.18 6.88 -18.60
CA LYS A 75 -14.10 5.76 -17.65
C LYS A 75 -12.66 5.39 -17.30
N GLY A 76 -11.74 5.40 -18.28
CA GLY A 76 -10.39 4.90 -18.16
C GLY A 76 -9.53 5.67 -17.15
N PHE A 77 -8.84 4.96 -16.27
CA PHE A 77 -7.87 5.53 -15.31
C PHE A 77 -6.84 4.50 -14.87
N ILE A 78 -5.77 4.98 -14.25
CA ILE A 78 -4.74 4.13 -13.62
C ILE A 78 -4.66 4.47 -12.13
N ILE A 79 -4.57 3.45 -11.30
CA ILE A 79 -4.22 3.52 -9.89
C ILE A 79 -3.03 2.60 -9.66
N THR A 80 -2.06 3.05 -8.88
CA THR A 80 -0.87 2.25 -8.58
C THR A 80 -0.81 1.87 -7.11
N ASN A 81 -0.39 0.62 -6.84
CA ASN A 81 0.04 0.21 -5.52
C ASN A 81 1.46 0.70 -5.24
N ALA A 82 1.77 0.91 -3.97
CA ALA A 82 3.10 1.25 -3.52
C ALA A 82 4.07 0.06 -3.62
N ASN A 83 5.34 0.34 -3.46
CA ASN A 83 6.36 -0.68 -3.21
C ASN A 83 5.99 -1.51 -1.97
N CYS A 84 6.33 -2.80 -1.96
CA CYS A 84 5.90 -3.72 -0.90
C CYS A 84 6.42 -3.33 0.50
N SER A 85 7.67 -2.90 0.61
CA SER A 85 8.22 -2.39 1.87
C SER A 85 7.55 -1.07 2.26
N THR A 86 7.44 -0.13 1.32
CA THR A 86 6.73 1.13 1.54
C THR A 86 5.30 0.91 2.02
N THR A 87 4.58 -0.06 1.43
CA THR A 87 3.23 -0.42 1.87
C THR A 87 3.21 -0.83 3.34
N GLY A 88 4.11 -1.75 3.75
CA GLY A 88 4.17 -2.22 5.12
C GLY A 88 4.49 -1.12 6.12
N LEU A 89 5.52 -0.34 5.83
CA LEU A 89 5.98 0.73 6.70
C LEU A 89 4.99 1.89 6.82
N SER A 90 4.31 2.25 5.74
CA SER A 90 3.37 3.39 5.74
C SER A 90 2.19 3.19 6.69
N ILE A 91 1.76 1.96 6.94
CA ILE A 91 0.60 1.67 7.81
C ILE A 91 0.86 2.08 9.26
N PRO A 92 1.92 1.60 9.95
CA PRO A 92 2.23 2.07 11.29
C PRO A 92 2.62 3.54 11.34
N LEU A 93 3.33 4.07 10.33
CA LEU A 93 3.66 5.50 10.28
C LEU A 93 2.41 6.37 10.22
N TYR A 94 1.43 6.01 9.39
CA TYR A 94 0.15 6.73 9.32
C TYR A 94 -0.63 6.67 10.63
N ALA A 95 -0.65 5.50 11.29
CA ALA A 95 -1.26 5.38 12.61
C ALA A 95 -0.64 6.34 13.63
N LEU A 96 0.69 6.49 13.59
CA LEU A 96 1.41 7.42 14.45
C LEU A 96 1.14 8.88 14.10
N GLU A 97 1.14 9.26 12.82
CA GLU A 97 0.79 10.62 12.38
C GLU A 97 -0.63 11.01 12.77
N LYS A 98 -1.58 10.07 12.61
CA LYS A 98 -2.97 10.29 12.99
C LYS A 98 -3.15 10.53 14.49
N ALA A 99 -2.37 9.85 15.33
CA ALA A 99 -2.45 9.96 16.78
C ALA A 99 -1.67 11.16 17.33
N PHE A 100 -0.48 11.45 16.82
CA PHE A 100 0.48 12.37 17.43
C PHE A 100 0.87 13.55 16.55
N GLY A 101 0.38 13.61 15.32
CA GLY A 101 0.73 14.64 14.32
C GLY A 101 1.95 14.26 13.48
N PRO A 102 2.43 15.19 12.63
CA PRO A 102 3.38 14.88 11.57
C PRO A 102 4.69 14.27 12.07
N LEU A 103 5.24 13.35 11.29
CA LEU A 103 6.59 12.85 11.45
C LEU A 103 7.57 13.80 10.73
N GLU A 104 8.73 14.04 11.36
CA GLU A 104 9.78 14.91 10.84
C GLU A 104 10.90 14.13 10.15
N THR A 105 11.32 13.02 10.78
CA THR A 105 12.43 12.21 10.28
C THR A 105 12.13 10.73 10.45
N ILE A 106 12.42 9.96 9.43
CA ILE A 106 12.31 8.50 9.43
C ILE A 106 13.65 7.93 8.95
N MET A 107 14.22 7.03 9.74
CA MET A 107 15.32 6.18 9.32
C MET A 107 14.84 4.74 9.31
N VAL A 108 15.06 4.03 8.23
CA VAL A 108 14.62 2.64 8.07
C VAL A 108 15.70 1.77 7.46
N THR A 109 15.91 0.62 8.06
CA THR A 109 16.73 -0.46 7.47
C THR A 109 15.81 -1.65 7.21
N THR A 110 15.78 -2.14 5.96
CA THR A 110 14.94 -3.27 5.59
C THR A 110 15.77 -4.54 5.43
N MET A 111 15.18 -5.67 5.82
CA MET A 111 15.62 -7.02 5.54
C MET A 111 14.56 -7.68 4.68
N GLN A 112 14.73 -7.59 3.35
CA GLN A 112 13.71 -7.98 2.39
C GLN A 112 13.86 -9.43 1.96
N ALA A 113 12.74 -10.14 1.96
CA ALA A 113 12.63 -11.54 1.52
C ALA A 113 12.92 -11.71 0.02
N ILE A 114 13.40 -12.88 -0.37
CA ILE A 114 13.77 -13.21 -1.74
C ILE A 114 12.59 -13.17 -2.72
N SER A 115 11.36 -13.48 -2.27
CA SER A 115 10.16 -13.39 -3.10
C SER A 115 9.90 -11.98 -3.65
N GLY A 116 10.40 -10.94 -2.98
CA GLY A 116 10.31 -9.56 -3.47
C GLY A 116 11.15 -9.26 -4.72
N ALA A 117 12.03 -10.17 -5.13
CA ALA A 117 12.80 -10.02 -6.34
C ALA A 117 12.02 -10.40 -7.63
N GLY A 118 10.88 -11.08 -7.50
CA GLY A 118 10.14 -11.60 -8.65
C GLY A 118 10.89 -12.75 -9.34
N TYR A 119 10.32 -13.27 -10.44
CA TYR A 119 11.00 -14.30 -11.24
C TYR A 119 12.03 -13.64 -12.20
N PRO A 120 13.21 -14.20 -12.39
CA PRO A 120 13.75 -15.47 -11.90
C PRO A 120 14.28 -15.44 -10.47
N GLY A 121 14.19 -14.32 -9.76
CA GLY A 121 14.62 -14.17 -8.38
C GLY A 121 16.09 -13.77 -8.24
N VAL A 122 16.65 -14.04 -7.08
CA VAL A 122 18.08 -13.86 -6.79
C VAL A 122 18.77 -15.19 -7.01
N PRO A 123 19.94 -15.25 -7.70
CA PRO A 123 20.70 -16.50 -7.84
C PRO A 123 20.99 -17.11 -6.47
N SER A 124 20.83 -18.41 -6.34
CA SER A 124 20.88 -19.08 -5.02
C SER A 124 22.21 -18.87 -4.29
N LEU A 125 23.33 -18.88 -5.01
CA LEU A 125 24.66 -18.67 -4.41
C LEU A 125 24.93 -17.21 -4.04
N ASP A 126 24.16 -16.26 -4.56
CA ASP A 126 24.29 -14.85 -4.20
C ASP A 126 23.60 -14.55 -2.86
N ILE A 127 22.63 -15.39 -2.46
CA ILE A 127 21.79 -15.10 -1.28
C ILE A 127 21.93 -16.13 -0.14
N LEU A 128 22.26 -17.39 -0.43
CA LEU A 128 22.45 -18.40 0.60
C LEU A 128 23.69 -18.05 1.43
N ASP A 129 23.55 -18.08 2.77
CA ASP A 129 24.59 -17.71 3.73
C ASP A 129 25.14 -16.28 3.51
N ASN A 130 24.31 -15.36 2.96
CA ASN A 130 24.72 -14.00 2.59
C ASN A 130 23.62 -12.97 2.86
N VAL A 131 24.03 -11.71 2.99
CA VAL A 131 23.18 -10.53 2.96
C VAL A 131 23.66 -9.62 1.83
N VAL A 132 22.77 -9.32 0.87
CA VAL A 132 23.09 -8.37 -0.20
C VAL A 132 22.68 -6.97 0.26
N PRO A 133 23.60 -6.03 0.50
CA PRO A 133 23.30 -4.71 1.08
C PRO A 133 22.85 -3.70 0.00
N TYR A 134 22.16 -4.16 -1.02
CA TYR A 134 21.68 -3.34 -2.12
C TYR A 134 20.50 -4.00 -2.86
N ILE A 135 19.44 -3.25 -3.07
CA ILE A 135 18.33 -3.63 -3.97
C ILE A 135 18.11 -2.44 -4.91
N GLY A 136 18.28 -2.66 -6.22
CA GLY A 136 18.29 -1.57 -7.21
C GLY A 136 17.09 -0.62 -7.12
N LYS A 137 17.36 0.64 -6.88
CA LYS A 137 16.37 1.74 -6.76
C LYS A 137 15.33 1.56 -5.65
N GLU A 138 15.56 0.67 -4.69
CA GLU A 138 14.57 0.40 -3.64
C GLU A 138 14.56 1.53 -2.60
N GLU A 139 15.71 2.04 -2.24
CA GLU A 139 15.89 3.14 -1.29
C GLU A 139 15.20 4.40 -1.78
N GLU A 140 15.48 4.82 -3.02
CA GLU A 140 14.85 6.00 -3.62
C GLU A 140 13.32 5.87 -3.76
N LYS A 141 12.81 4.63 -3.96
CA LYS A 141 11.36 4.39 -3.95
C LYS A 141 10.79 4.64 -2.57
N MET A 142 11.35 4.04 -1.52
CA MET A 142 10.84 4.19 -0.16
C MET A 142 10.88 5.65 0.29
N GLU A 143 11.98 6.34 0.04
CA GLU A 143 12.17 7.74 0.42
C GLU A 143 11.16 8.66 -0.25
N TRP A 144 10.85 8.43 -1.53
CA TRP A 144 9.92 9.27 -2.26
C TRP A 144 8.45 8.83 -2.08
N GLU A 145 8.14 7.52 -2.14
CA GLU A 145 6.77 7.02 -2.09
C GLU A 145 6.10 7.37 -0.76
N LEU A 146 6.83 7.28 0.37
CA LEU A 146 6.30 7.66 1.68
C LEU A 146 5.81 9.11 1.71
N THR A 147 6.50 10.04 1.07
CA THR A 147 6.08 11.45 1.03
C THR A 147 4.78 11.65 0.24
N LYS A 148 4.55 10.87 -0.82
CA LYS A 148 3.29 10.91 -1.58
C LYS A 148 2.15 10.23 -0.83
N ILE A 149 2.42 9.07 -0.20
CA ILE A 149 1.39 8.27 0.48
C ILE A 149 0.88 8.98 1.73
N LEU A 150 1.79 9.49 2.56
CA LEU A 150 1.47 10.19 3.82
C LEU A 150 1.14 11.67 3.61
N GLY A 151 1.34 12.19 2.40
CA GLY A 151 0.89 13.50 1.99
C GLY A 151 -0.63 13.57 1.81
N GLY A 152 -1.12 14.73 1.40
CA GLY A 152 -2.53 14.96 1.12
C GLY A 152 -2.80 15.25 -0.35
N LEU A 153 -4.03 15.63 -0.62
CA LEU A 153 -4.43 16.29 -1.86
C LEU A 153 -4.68 17.77 -1.57
N SER A 154 -4.55 18.61 -2.60
CA SER A 154 -5.05 19.98 -2.58
C SER A 154 -6.55 20.03 -2.30
N ASP A 155 -7.07 21.17 -1.83
CA ASP A 155 -8.49 21.31 -1.45
C ASP A 155 -9.46 20.96 -2.60
N ASP A 156 -9.06 21.17 -3.85
CA ASP A 156 -9.81 20.80 -5.05
C ASP A 156 -9.47 19.39 -5.58
N ALA A 157 -8.61 18.65 -4.89
CA ALA A 157 -8.10 17.33 -5.25
C ALA A 157 -7.39 17.28 -6.63
N SER A 158 -6.89 18.40 -7.15
CA SER A 158 -6.22 18.48 -8.45
C SER A 158 -4.73 18.14 -8.43
N ALA A 159 -4.11 18.10 -7.24
CA ALA A 159 -2.69 17.85 -7.06
C ALA A 159 -2.38 17.14 -5.74
N PHE A 160 -1.23 16.47 -5.68
CA PHE A 160 -0.70 15.91 -4.44
C PHE A 160 0.11 16.95 -3.66
N GLU A 161 -0.17 17.06 -2.37
CA GLU A 161 0.63 17.86 -1.43
C GLU A 161 1.62 16.94 -0.70
N MET A 162 2.78 16.70 -1.29
CA MET A 162 3.80 15.75 -0.79
C MET A 162 4.50 16.27 0.47
N HIS A 163 3.79 16.29 1.62
CA HIS A 163 4.30 16.84 2.87
C HIS A 163 4.85 18.28 2.78
N SER A 164 4.31 19.10 1.85
CA SER A 164 4.79 20.45 1.61
C SER A 164 4.63 21.37 2.83
N LYS A 165 3.57 21.16 3.63
CA LYS A 165 3.29 21.92 4.86
C LYS A 165 4.19 21.50 6.04
N HIS A 166 4.69 20.28 6.03
CA HIS A 166 5.60 19.73 7.03
C HIS A 166 6.53 18.71 6.37
N PRO A 167 7.68 19.17 5.83
CA PRO A 167 8.59 18.30 5.09
C PRO A 167 9.12 17.16 5.96
N MET A 168 8.87 15.94 5.53
CA MET A 168 9.38 14.73 6.14
C MET A 168 10.68 14.29 5.45
N LYS A 169 11.69 13.96 6.22
CA LYS A 169 12.95 13.40 5.74
C LYS A 169 12.97 11.90 5.96
N VAL A 170 13.21 11.15 4.90
CA VAL A 170 13.31 9.69 4.96
C VAL A 170 14.71 9.28 4.51
N SER A 171 15.33 8.37 5.24
CA SER A 171 16.58 7.70 4.87
C SER A 171 16.36 6.20 4.96
N ALA A 172 16.53 5.51 3.84
CA ALA A 172 16.33 4.07 3.72
C ALA A 172 17.65 3.35 3.43
N ALA A 173 17.83 2.16 4.02
CA ALA A 173 18.90 1.21 3.70
C ALA A 173 18.26 -0.15 3.42
N CYS A 174 18.32 -0.62 2.17
CA CYS A 174 17.57 -1.79 1.73
C CYS A 174 18.47 -3.00 1.47
N ASN A 175 18.28 -4.05 2.28
CA ASN A 175 19.06 -5.28 2.22
C ASN A 175 18.17 -6.45 1.73
N ARG A 176 18.74 -7.37 0.95
CA ARG A 176 18.14 -8.67 0.63
C ARG A 176 18.70 -9.73 1.56
N VAL A 177 17.82 -10.52 2.17
CA VAL A 177 18.17 -11.58 3.11
C VAL A 177 17.60 -12.94 2.69
N PRO A 178 18.16 -14.08 3.13
CA PRO A 178 17.71 -15.42 2.75
C PRO A 178 16.43 -15.84 3.49
N VAL A 179 15.41 -14.98 3.44
CA VAL A 179 14.04 -15.22 3.95
C VAL A 179 13.13 -15.42 2.75
N LEU A 180 12.26 -16.44 2.76
CA LEU A 180 11.36 -16.73 1.65
C LEU A 180 10.37 -15.59 1.42
N ASP A 181 9.53 -15.28 2.41
CA ASP A 181 8.50 -14.25 2.38
C ASP A 181 8.52 -13.45 3.68
N GLY A 182 8.09 -12.20 3.57
CA GLY A 182 7.97 -11.28 4.69
C GLY A 182 9.18 -10.33 4.80
N HIS A 183 8.93 -9.04 4.56
CA HIS A 183 9.93 -7.99 4.73
C HIS A 183 9.92 -7.52 6.18
N LEU A 184 11.08 -7.56 6.82
CA LEU A 184 11.29 -7.05 8.17
C LEU A 184 11.99 -5.68 8.08
N GLU A 185 11.49 -4.69 8.81
CA GLU A 185 11.90 -3.31 8.69
C GLU A 185 12.18 -2.73 10.09
N CYS A 186 13.40 -2.26 10.31
CA CYS A 186 13.78 -1.59 11.54
C CYS A 186 13.66 -0.07 11.34
N ALA A 187 12.65 0.54 11.94
CA ALA A 187 12.36 1.96 11.80
C ALA A 187 12.68 2.74 13.07
N SER A 188 13.21 3.95 12.89
CA SER A 188 13.34 4.97 13.91
C SER A 188 12.71 6.26 13.42
N VAL A 189 11.90 6.91 14.27
CA VAL A 189 11.09 8.08 13.88
C VAL A 189 11.28 9.24 14.85
N ARG A 190 11.22 10.46 14.33
CA ARG A 190 11.10 11.71 15.06
C ARG A 190 9.78 12.37 14.76
N PHE A 191 9.09 12.80 15.81
CA PHE A 191 7.85 13.56 15.70
C PHE A 191 8.14 15.05 15.60
N ALA A 192 7.33 15.76 14.80
CA ALA A 192 7.43 17.22 14.71
C ALA A 192 6.93 17.91 15.99
N ARG A 193 5.92 17.33 16.63
CA ARG A 193 5.34 17.87 17.88
C ARG A 193 6.16 17.46 19.10
N ARG A 194 6.21 18.36 20.09
CA ARG A 194 6.93 18.15 21.35
C ARG A 194 5.97 18.33 22.55
N PRO A 195 6.10 17.56 23.62
CA PRO A 195 7.01 16.39 23.79
C PRO A 195 6.59 15.22 22.89
N PRO A 196 7.51 14.31 22.53
CA PRO A 196 7.18 13.11 21.78
C PRO A 196 6.38 12.13 22.65
N PRO A 197 5.60 11.22 22.03
CA PRO A 197 4.87 10.19 22.78
C PRO A 197 5.81 9.19 23.44
N SER A 198 5.38 8.63 24.56
CA SER A 198 6.07 7.52 25.20
C SER A 198 5.89 6.22 24.39
N PRO A 199 6.76 5.20 24.57
CA PRO A 199 6.61 3.90 23.94
C PRO A 199 5.25 3.24 24.21
N GLN A 200 4.68 3.42 25.40
CA GLN A 200 3.37 2.88 25.74
C GLN A 200 2.25 3.58 24.95
N GLN A 201 2.27 4.89 24.86
CA GLN A 201 1.31 5.64 24.03
C GLN A 201 1.38 5.24 22.56
N VAL A 202 2.59 5.00 22.04
CA VAL A 202 2.80 4.50 20.67
C VAL A 202 2.19 3.11 20.50
N LYS A 203 2.41 2.17 21.41
CA LYS A 203 1.80 0.84 21.38
C LYS A 203 0.28 0.93 21.38
N ASP A 204 -0.30 1.78 22.23
CA ASP A 204 -1.74 1.94 22.36
C ASP A 204 -2.36 2.54 21.08
N ALA A 205 -1.69 3.54 20.48
CA ALA A 205 -2.12 4.12 19.21
C ALA A 205 -2.09 3.10 18.06
N LEU A 206 -1.03 2.27 17.98
CA LEU A 206 -0.92 1.22 16.98
C LEU A 206 -1.99 0.12 17.16
N ARG A 207 -2.27 -0.29 18.41
CA ARG A 207 -3.31 -1.29 18.73
C ARG A 207 -4.72 -0.81 18.41
N SER A 208 -4.98 0.47 18.60
CA SER A 208 -6.30 1.09 18.37
C SER A 208 -6.50 1.55 16.93
N PHE A 209 -5.50 1.42 16.07
CA PHE A 209 -5.59 1.87 14.69
C PHE A 209 -6.66 1.10 13.91
N TYR A 210 -7.57 1.86 13.28
CA TYR A 210 -8.62 1.34 12.42
C TYR A 210 -8.75 2.22 11.17
N SER A 211 -8.67 1.60 10.00
CA SER A 211 -8.65 2.28 8.70
C SER A 211 -10.04 2.49 8.12
N GLU A 212 -10.17 3.38 7.14
CA GLU A 212 -11.45 3.61 6.44
C GLU A 212 -11.93 2.35 5.68
N VAL A 213 -11.02 1.60 5.06
CA VAL A 213 -11.41 0.39 4.31
C VAL A 213 -11.92 -0.73 5.22
N GLN A 214 -11.48 -0.77 6.48
CA GLN A 214 -12.03 -1.66 7.50
C GLN A 214 -13.45 -1.22 7.89
N LYS A 215 -13.68 0.08 8.12
CA LYS A 215 -15.01 0.64 8.40
C LYS A 215 -16.01 0.35 7.30
N LEU A 216 -15.56 0.39 6.06
CA LEU A 216 -16.37 0.11 4.88
C LEU A 216 -16.62 -1.40 4.65
N GLY A 217 -15.98 -2.28 5.42
CA GLY A 217 -16.10 -3.72 5.26
C GLY A 217 -15.60 -4.22 3.90
N CYS A 218 -14.54 -3.59 3.36
CA CYS A 218 -13.99 -3.99 2.07
C CYS A 218 -13.52 -5.46 2.10
N PRO A 219 -13.82 -6.25 1.08
CA PRO A 219 -13.32 -7.61 0.96
C PRO A 219 -11.79 -7.65 1.08
N SER A 220 -11.25 -8.65 1.75
CA SER A 220 -9.83 -8.83 2.01
C SER A 220 -9.16 -7.77 2.91
N ALA A 221 -9.91 -6.76 3.39
CA ALA A 221 -9.39 -5.90 4.45
C ALA A 221 -9.18 -6.73 5.73
N PRO A 222 -8.05 -6.55 6.44
CA PRO A 222 -7.81 -7.29 7.68
C PRO A 222 -8.79 -6.85 8.77
N GLU A 223 -9.21 -7.76 9.63
CA GLU A 223 -10.01 -7.39 10.82
C GLU A 223 -9.20 -6.49 11.75
N GLN A 224 -7.90 -6.80 11.89
CA GLN A 224 -6.93 -5.99 12.63
C GLN A 224 -5.79 -5.59 11.70
N ALA A 225 -5.61 -4.29 11.47
CA ALA A 225 -4.59 -3.77 10.56
C ALA A 225 -3.17 -3.92 11.12
N ILE A 226 -2.98 -3.67 12.42
CA ILE A 226 -1.68 -3.71 13.08
C ILE A 226 -1.77 -4.60 14.32
N PHE A 227 -0.91 -5.61 14.41
CA PHE A 227 -0.69 -6.39 15.62
C PHE A 227 0.58 -5.91 16.33
N VAL A 228 0.49 -5.63 17.62
CA VAL A 228 1.63 -5.16 18.43
C VAL A 228 2.10 -6.26 19.37
N HIS A 229 3.29 -6.78 19.12
CA HIS A 229 3.97 -7.76 19.96
C HIS A 229 4.59 -7.13 21.19
N ASP A 230 4.48 -7.79 22.32
CA ASP A 230 5.18 -7.41 23.57
C ASP A 230 6.45 -8.23 23.78
N GLU A 231 6.57 -9.38 23.13
CA GLU A 231 7.74 -10.26 23.21
C GLU A 231 8.98 -9.56 22.61
N PRO A 232 10.15 -9.72 23.24
CA PRO A 232 11.37 -8.99 22.89
C PRO A 232 12.00 -9.43 21.56
N ASP A 233 11.65 -10.59 21.04
CA ASP A 233 12.18 -11.21 19.82
C ASP A 233 11.19 -11.23 18.65
N ARG A 234 10.04 -10.55 18.78
CA ARG A 234 9.01 -10.50 17.74
C ARG A 234 8.87 -9.08 17.15
N PRO A 235 8.42 -8.96 15.88
CA PRO A 235 7.97 -10.01 14.97
C PRO A 235 9.12 -10.73 14.27
N GLN A 236 8.84 -11.97 13.82
CA GLN A 236 9.76 -12.80 13.04
C GLN A 236 9.09 -13.27 11.74
N PRO A 237 9.75 -13.15 10.54
CA PRO A 237 9.12 -13.49 9.27
C PRO A 237 8.52 -14.91 9.23
N ARG A 238 9.24 -15.89 9.75
CA ARG A 238 8.76 -17.29 9.73
C ARG A 238 7.53 -17.53 10.59
N LEU A 239 7.34 -16.77 11.67
CA LEU A 239 6.26 -16.97 12.64
C LEU A 239 5.05 -16.07 12.34
N ASP A 240 5.27 -14.85 11.83
CA ASP A 240 4.27 -13.78 11.87
C ASP A 240 3.78 -13.31 10.51
N ARG A 241 4.47 -13.66 9.42
CA ARG A 241 4.18 -13.13 8.08
C ARG A 241 2.77 -13.42 7.54
N TYR A 242 2.05 -14.39 8.12
CA TYR A 242 0.69 -14.76 7.70
C TYR A 242 -0.40 -14.21 8.64
N PHE A 243 -0.06 -13.29 9.53
CA PHE A 243 -1.06 -12.61 10.34
C PHE A 243 -2.17 -12.00 9.46
N GLN A 244 -3.45 -12.26 9.78
CA GLN A 244 -4.60 -11.87 8.96
C GLN A 244 -4.46 -12.33 7.49
N ASN A 245 -3.99 -13.56 7.26
CA ASN A 245 -3.68 -14.10 5.93
C ASN A 245 -2.67 -13.24 5.14
N GLY A 246 -1.76 -12.57 5.85
CA GLY A 246 -0.78 -11.65 5.27
C GLY A 246 -1.33 -10.26 4.92
N SER A 247 -2.57 -9.94 5.32
CA SER A 247 -3.19 -8.63 5.07
C SER A 247 -2.98 -7.62 6.20
N GLY A 248 -2.57 -8.09 7.38
CA GLY A 248 -2.18 -7.24 8.52
C GLY A 248 -0.66 -7.06 8.61
N VAL A 249 -0.25 -6.07 9.39
CA VAL A 249 1.14 -5.74 9.66
C VAL A 249 1.46 -6.07 11.12
N ASN A 250 2.63 -6.64 11.38
CA ASN A 250 3.11 -6.91 12.73
C ASN A 250 4.10 -5.83 13.15
N VAL A 251 3.94 -5.28 14.35
CA VAL A 251 4.88 -4.32 14.95
C VAL A 251 5.34 -4.84 16.30
N GLY A 252 6.60 -4.74 16.58
CA GLY A 252 7.15 -5.10 17.89
C GLY A 252 8.37 -4.26 18.26
N ARG A 253 8.96 -4.53 19.42
CA ARG A 253 10.15 -3.83 19.88
C ARG A 253 9.98 -2.30 19.93
N VAL A 254 8.78 -1.81 20.22
CA VAL A 254 8.51 -0.38 20.39
C VAL A 254 9.21 0.11 21.64
N ARG A 255 10.14 1.06 21.47
CA ARG A 255 11.00 1.59 22.55
C ARG A 255 11.52 2.98 22.21
N GLU A 256 12.07 3.66 23.20
CA GLU A 256 12.79 4.92 22.99
C GLU A 256 13.98 4.77 22.05
N CYS A 257 14.22 5.78 21.25
CA CYS A 257 15.37 5.91 20.38
C CYS A 257 16.29 7.03 20.89
N PRO A 258 17.55 6.76 21.27
CA PRO A 258 18.44 7.80 21.80
C PRO A 258 18.87 8.83 20.75
N VAL A 259 18.65 8.55 19.46
CA VAL A 259 19.03 9.45 18.34
C VAL A 259 17.82 10.22 17.82
N LEU A 260 16.69 9.53 17.69
CA LEU A 260 15.39 10.12 17.33
C LEU A 260 14.45 10.06 18.54
N ASP A 261 13.18 9.75 18.38
CA ASP A 261 12.26 9.67 19.51
C ASP A 261 11.88 8.22 19.82
N ILE A 262 11.35 7.51 18.83
CA ILE A 262 10.86 6.12 18.95
C ILE A 262 11.50 5.25 17.88
N LYS A 263 11.75 3.98 18.24
CA LYS A 263 12.13 2.95 17.28
C LYS A 263 11.31 1.68 17.49
N PHE A 264 11.04 0.99 16.39
CA PHE A 264 10.25 -0.25 16.36
C PHE A 264 10.69 -1.15 15.21
N VAL A 265 10.19 -2.37 15.21
CA VAL A 265 10.34 -3.32 14.09
C VAL A 265 8.97 -3.58 13.50
N CYS A 266 8.88 -3.49 12.18
CA CYS A 266 7.69 -3.78 11.40
C CYS A 266 7.93 -5.02 10.52
N LEU A 267 6.93 -5.87 10.38
CA LEU A 267 6.93 -7.01 9.47
C LEU A 267 5.69 -6.97 8.59
N VAL A 268 5.89 -7.04 7.29
CA VAL A 268 4.82 -7.08 6.29
C VAL A 268 4.95 -8.31 5.39
N ASN A 269 3.83 -8.91 5.01
CA ASN A 269 3.83 -9.89 3.93
C ASN A 269 3.89 -9.15 2.59
N ASN A 270 5.04 -9.24 1.92
CA ASN A 270 5.33 -8.50 0.69
C ASN A 270 4.51 -8.97 -0.52
N VAL A 271 4.01 -10.20 -0.50
CA VAL A 271 3.21 -10.79 -1.59
C VAL A 271 1.72 -10.52 -1.38
N SER A 272 1.24 -10.59 -0.14
CA SER A 272 -0.17 -10.33 0.19
C SER A 272 -0.45 -8.82 0.24
N ILE A 273 -0.39 -8.20 1.43
CA ILE A 273 -0.71 -6.76 1.56
C ILE A 273 0.27 -5.88 0.77
N GLY A 274 1.52 -6.31 0.62
CA GLY A 274 2.51 -5.61 -0.19
C GLY A 274 2.21 -5.57 -1.68
N ALA A 275 1.28 -6.40 -2.20
CA ALA A 275 0.94 -6.48 -3.61
C ALA A 275 -0.52 -6.90 -3.85
N ALA A 276 -0.81 -8.21 -3.82
CA ALA A 276 -2.08 -8.77 -4.29
C ALA A 276 -3.29 -8.27 -3.49
N THR A 277 -3.24 -8.34 -2.16
CA THR A 277 -4.35 -7.92 -1.30
C THR A 277 -4.63 -6.42 -1.42
N SER A 278 -3.60 -5.58 -1.54
CA SER A 278 -3.76 -4.15 -1.79
C SER A 278 -4.50 -3.88 -3.09
N SER A 279 -4.17 -4.60 -4.18
CA SER A 279 -4.91 -4.50 -5.45
C SER A 279 -6.37 -4.89 -5.28
N ILE A 280 -6.67 -6.00 -4.61
CA ILE A 280 -8.05 -6.47 -4.39
C ILE A 280 -8.85 -5.45 -3.57
N ILE A 281 -8.27 -4.91 -2.50
CA ILE A 281 -8.93 -3.89 -1.70
C ILE A 281 -9.16 -2.62 -2.52
N ASN A 282 -8.18 -2.18 -3.31
CA ASN A 282 -8.31 -0.99 -4.16
C ASN A 282 -9.40 -1.15 -5.24
N VAL A 283 -9.63 -2.35 -5.74
CA VAL A 283 -10.71 -2.66 -6.70
C VAL A 283 -12.09 -2.76 -6.02
N SER A 284 -12.14 -2.81 -4.71
CA SER A 284 -13.40 -3.01 -3.97
C SER A 284 -14.50 -2.06 -4.45
N PRO A 285 -15.74 -2.54 -4.70
CA PRO A 285 -16.84 -1.69 -5.16
C PRO A 285 -17.10 -0.49 -4.25
N THR A 286 -16.81 -0.64 -2.97
CA THR A 286 -16.98 0.42 -1.97
C THR A 286 -16.00 1.57 -2.20
N LEU A 287 -14.76 1.27 -2.57
CA LEU A 287 -13.79 2.31 -2.96
C LEU A 287 -14.17 2.96 -4.29
N LEU A 288 -14.66 2.18 -5.24
CA LEU A 288 -15.15 2.69 -6.52
C LEU A 288 -16.35 3.63 -6.36
N SER A 289 -17.25 3.38 -5.40
CA SER A 289 -18.39 4.27 -5.16
C SER A 289 -17.98 5.65 -4.61
N PHE A 290 -16.86 5.75 -3.90
CA PHE A 290 -16.27 7.03 -3.52
C PHE A 290 -15.77 7.84 -4.73
N LEU A 291 -15.44 7.16 -5.82
CA LEU A 291 -14.91 7.79 -7.02
C LEU A 291 -15.99 8.33 -7.95
N PHE A 292 -17.17 7.71 -7.98
CA PHE A 292 -18.09 7.91 -9.09
C PHE A 292 -19.41 8.59 -8.75
N ASP A 293 -19.90 8.56 -7.51
CA ASP A 293 -21.10 9.34 -7.12
C ASP A 293 -21.34 9.33 -5.61
N SER A 294 -21.40 10.52 -4.99
CA SER A 294 -21.89 10.68 -3.62
C SER A 294 -23.34 10.17 -3.42
N ARG A 295 -24.10 9.95 -4.51
CA ARG A 295 -25.45 9.39 -4.50
C ARG A 295 -25.50 7.86 -4.49
N LEU A 296 -24.42 7.18 -4.93
CA LEU A 296 -24.32 5.71 -4.89
C LEU A 296 -23.91 5.18 -3.51
N THR A 297 -23.28 5.98 -2.67
CA THR A 297 -22.94 5.62 -1.29
C THR A 297 -24.17 5.25 -0.46
N SER A 298 -25.33 5.86 -0.70
CA SER A 298 -26.58 5.54 0.01
C SER A 298 -27.20 4.21 -0.39
N VAL A 299 -26.84 3.65 -1.56
CA VAL A 299 -27.40 2.40 -2.09
C VAL A 299 -26.54 1.19 -1.73
N ILE A 300 -25.23 1.37 -1.62
CA ILE A 300 -24.26 0.28 -1.38
C ILE A 300 -24.11 -0.04 0.12
N CYS A 301 -24.37 0.92 1.00
CA CYS A 301 -24.32 0.74 2.46
C CYS A 301 -25.56 0.04 3.07
N ARG A 302 -26.47 -0.53 2.26
CA ARG A 302 -27.55 -1.38 2.77
C ARG A 302 -27.17 -2.85 2.64
N PRO A 303 -26.98 -3.58 3.75
CA PRO A 303 -26.44 -4.95 3.75
C PRO A 303 -27.33 -6.04 3.15
N SER A 304 -28.47 -5.76 2.59
CA SER A 304 -29.49 -6.81 2.38
C SER A 304 -30.11 -7.00 0.98
N THR A 305 -29.74 -6.25 -0.07
CA THR A 305 -30.53 -6.40 -1.33
C THR A 305 -29.79 -6.42 -2.66
N LEU A 306 -28.46 -6.29 -2.72
CA LEU A 306 -27.76 -6.40 -4.01
C LEU A 306 -26.65 -7.44 -3.93
N SER A 307 -26.79 -8.48 -4.75
CA SER A 307 -25.75 -9.49 -4.96
C SER A 307 -24.49 -8.80 -5.50
N PRO A 308 -23.27 -9.15 -5.00
CA PRO A 308 -22.00 -8.64 -5.50
C PRO A 308 -21.79 -8.81 -7.01
N ARG A 309 -22.62 -9.60 -7.66
CA ARG A 309 -22.51 -9.96 -9.08
C ARG A 309 -22.91 -8.87 -10.08
N THR A 310 -23.52 -7.77 -9.64
CA THR A 310 -24.09 -6.77 -10.55
C THR A 310 -23.20 -5.56 -10.84
N LEU A 311 -22.16 -5.34 -10.04
CA LEU A 311 -21.32 -4.14 -10.13
C LEU A 311 -20.01 -4.29 -10.94
N PHE A 312 -19.61 -5.51 -11.28
CA PHE A 312 -18.35 -5.75 -11.99
C PHE A 312 -18.58 -5.99 -13.47
N ARG A 313 -18.85 -4.98 -14.26
CA ARG A 313 -19.00 -5.20 -15.71
C ARG A 313 -17.70 -5.04 -16.50
N GLU A 314 -16.72 -4.24 -16.05
CA GLU A 314 -15.51 -3.98 -16.85
C GLU A 314 -14.35 -3.51 -15.95
N VAL A 315 -13.74 -4.41 -15.17
CA VAL A 315 -12.51 -4.12 -14.40
C VAL A 315 -11.44 -5.11 -14.81
N GLU A 316 -10.36 -4.65 -15.40
CA GLU A 316 -9.16 -5.47 -15.61
C GLU A 316 -8.14 -5.17 -14.49
N ILE A 317 -7.75 -6.23 -13.78
CA ILE A 317 -6.70 -6.16 -12.77
C ILE A 317 -5.41 -6.65 -13.42
N LEU A 318 -4.48 -5.73 -13.65
CA LEU A 318 -3.13 -6.07 -14.07
C LEU A 318 -2.30 -6.36 -12.82
N CYS A 319 -2.14 -7.63 -12.49
CA CYS A 319 -1.19 -8.06 -11.46
C CYS A 319 0.13 -8.45 -12.15
N CYS A 320 1.13 -7.59 -12.06
CA CYS A 320 2.51 -7.94 -12.40
C CYS A 320 3.18 -8.46 -11.11
N ILE A 321 3.51 -9.74 -11.09
CA ILE A 321 4.30 -10.38 -10.05
C ILE A 321 5.74 -10.47 -10.53
#